data_5ca7ef7e1afa578b5705f99cae7e6b61
#
_entry.id   5ca7ef7e1afa578b5705f99cae7e6b61
#
_cell.length_a   1.000
_cell.length_b   1.000
_cell.length_c   1.000
_cell.angle_alpha   90.00
_cell.angle_beta   90.00
_cell.angle_gamma   90.00
#
_symmetry.space_group_name_H-M   'P 1'
#
loop_
_entity.id
_entity.type
_entity.pdbx_description
1 polymer ?
#
loop_
_entity_poly.entity_id
_entity_poly.type
_entity_poly.pdbx_seq_one_letter_code
_entity_poly.pdbx_strand_id
1 'polypeptide(L)'
;MDRFSIGWRPELALEVFAHRDQIDAVEVIADDFLEARGSRRSSLATLSSQVPIVLHAVGLGLASTEPVDEARLEALARLVGEVEPLFWTEHLAFVRGGGHEVGHLAAPVRNGATVEGTVRNLRRATRVVGAAPAMENIATLVEPPGCSLDETSWLGAVLQAANCSLLLDLHNLHANSINFGFDPIEYLERIPIERVVQVHLAGGKWITRCERERWLDDHKNPVPTSVFQLLTKVGALAPQPLLVTLERDGRYPPFAELLEELQLARTALDQGRSQAYARPLATSAVIEADGQPGLERCLALLYSDEAALMRFVAEPQLTCRELGFTPEETALLLKIDRTDLMIAATSYAEKRAQFTNA
;
A
#
# COMPACT_ATOMS: atom_id res chain seq x y z
N MET A 1 0.57 -24.78 -1.98
CA MET A 1 2.03 -24.65 -1.93
C MET A 1 2.35 -23.16 -2.02
N ASP A 2 3.22 -22.66 -1.17
CA ASP A 2 3.67 -21.27 -1.20
C ASP A 2 4.46 -21.00 -2.48
N ARG A 3 4.34 -19.78 -3.02
CA ARG A 3 4.99 -19.33 -4.26
C ARG A 3 5.79 -18.07 -3.99
N PHE A 4 6.78 -17.79 -4.85
CA PHE A 4 7.69 -16.67 -4.69
C PHE A 4 7.81 -15.90 -5.99
N SER A 5 7.74 -14.58 -5.91
CA SER A 5 7.75 -13.67 -7.04
C SER A 5 8.67 -12.47 -6.81
N ILE A 6 8.90 -11.73 -7.86
CA ILE A 6 9.67 -10.49 -7.83
C ILE A 6 8.89 -9.38 -8.54
N GLY A 7 9.01 -8.17 -8.05
CA GLY A 7 8.51 -6.97 -8.73
C GLY A 7 9.17 -6.82 -10.10
N TRP A 8 8.36 -6.81 -11.16
CA TRP A 8 8.83 -6.60 -12.53
C TRP A 8 9.30 -5.17 -12.74
N ARG A 9 10.53 -5.04 -13.21
CA ARG A 9 11.08 -3.77 -13.72
C ARG A 9 11.79 -4.04 -15.03
N PRO A 10 11.71 -3.16 -16.05
CA PRO A 10 12.34 -3.36 -17.35
C PRO A 10 13.84 -3.66 -17.27
N GLU A 11 14.53 -3.08 -16.29
CA GLU A 11 15.94 -3.27 -16.02
C GLU A 11 16.30 -4.70 -15.61
N LEU A 12 15.35 -5.42 -15.03
CA LEU A 12 15.51 -6.81 -14.56
C LEU A 12 15.04 -7.84 -15.60
N ALA A 13 14.53 -7.39 -16.75
CA ALA A 13 13.82 -8.27 -17.69
C ALA A 13 14.66 -9.47 -18.15
N LEU A 14 15.92 -9.24 -18.57
CA LEU A 14 16.80 -10.32 -19.06
C LEU A 14 17.06 -11.37 -17.96
N GLU A 15 17.31 -10.91 -16.75
CA GLU A 15 17.59 -11.78 -15.60
C GLU A 15 16.37 -12.58 -15.16
N VAL A 16 15.19 -11.95 -15.14
CA VAL A 16 13.93 -12.64 -14.84
C VAL A 16 13.68 -13.77 -15.84
N PHE A 17 13.86 -13.51 -17.15
CA PHE A 17 13.70 -14.58 -18.15
C PHE A 17 14.75 -15.67 -18.05
N ALA A 18 15.99 -15.34 -17.67
CA ALA A 18 17.08 -16.30 -17.51
C ALA A 18 16.88 -17.22 -16.28
N HIS A 19 16.20 -16.71 -15.23
CA HIS A 19 16.00 -17.41 -13.95
C HIS A 19 14.54 -17.75 -13.63
N ARG A 20 13.69 -17.84 -14.66
CA ARG A 20 12.25 -18.10 -14.51
C ARG A 20 11.91 -19.44 -13.84
N ASP A 21 12.87 -20.37 -13.75
CA ASP A 21 12.75 -21.63 -13.02
C ASP A 21 12.83 -21.44 -11.49
N GLN A 22 13.29 -20.28 -11.03
CA GLN A 22 13.42 -19.91 -9.61
C GLN A 22 12.34 -18.92 -9.16
N ILE A 23 11.50 -18.44 -10.07
CA ILE A 23 10.49 -17.41 -9.85
C ILE A 23 9.12 -17.94 -10.29
N ASP A 24 8.13 -18.00 -9.39
CA ASP A 24 6.80 -18.57 -9.68
C ASP A 24 5.85 -17.59 -10.37
N ALA A 25 6.10 -16.28 -10.24
CA ALA A 25 5.32 -15.20 -10.83
C ALA A 25 6.14 -13.88 -10.86
N VAL A 26 5.65 -12.89 -11.58
CA VAL A 26 6.13 -11.51 -11.48
C VAL A 26 5.00 -10.57 -11.16
N GLU A 27 5.30 -9.50 -10.42
CA GLU A 27 4.35 -8.44 -10.15
C GLU A 27 4.64 -7.23 -11.02
N VAL A 28 3.61 -6.75 -11.71
CA VAL A 28 3.70 -5.64 -12.67
C VAL A 28 2.87 -4.47 -12.16
N ILE A 29 3.46 -3.28 -12.12
CA ILE A 29 2.74 -2.05 -11.82
C ILE A 29 1.73 -1.78 -12.93
N ALA A 30 0.44 -1.89 -12.63
CA ALA A 30 -0.64 -1.75 -13.60
C ALA A 30 -0.71 -0.34 -14.20
N ASP A 31 -0.47 0.68 -13.38
CA ASP A 31 -0.53 2.10 -13.76
C ASP A 31 0.43 2.43 -14.91
N ASP A 32 1.55 1.75 -15.00
CA ASP A 32 2.51 1.86 -16.09
C ASP A 32 1.94 1.46 -17.46
N PHE A 33 0.84 0.70 -17.46
CA PHE A 33 0.27 0.10 -18.67
C PHE A 33 -1.17 0.54 -18.95
N LEU A 34 -1.83 1.30 -18.10
CA LEU A 34 -3.23 1.73 -18.30
C LEU A 34 -3.41 2.48 -19.61
N GLU A 35 -2.48 3.37 -19.94
CA GLU A 35 -2.47 4.15 -21.20
C GLU A 35 -1.43 3.67 -22.21
N ALA A 36 -0.70 2.59 -21.91
CA ALA A 36 0.37 2.10 -22.78
C ALA A 36 -0.17 1.61 -24.11
N ARG A 37 0.57 1.91 -25.19
CA ARG A 37 0.27 1.52 -26.57
C ARG A 37 1.51 0.95 -27.25
N GLY A 38 1.32 0.33 -28.42
CA GLY A 38 2.42 -0.12 -29.28
C GLY A 38 3.35 -1.13 -28.58
N SER A 39 4.65 -0.87 -28.63
CA SER A 39 5.67 -1.81 -28.14
C SER A 39 5.56 -2.12 -26.65
N ARG A 40 5.22 -1.13 -25.83
CA ARG A 40 5.07 -1.32 -24.36
C ARG A 40 3.93 -2.32 -24.06
N ARG A 41 2.79 -2.20 -24.75
CA ARG A 41 1.67 -3.14 -24.62
C ARG A 41 2.05 -4.56 -25.10
N SER A 42 2.75 -4.64 -26.26
CA SER A 42 3.23 -5.92 -26.79
C SER A 42 4.24 -6.60 -25.88
N SER A 43 5.10 -5.83 -25.18
CA SER A 43 6.05 -6.37 -24.24
C SER A 43 5.34 -7.01 -23.02
N LEU A 44 4.27 -6.39 -22.51
CA LEU A 44 3.47 -6.96 -21.43
C LEU A 44 2.77 -8.26 -21.87
N ALA A 45 2.19 -8.30 -23.07
CA ALA A 45 1.60 -9.51 -23.62
C ALA A 45 2.62 -10.64 -23.82
N THR A 46 3.86 -10.30 -24.21
CA THR A 46 4.95 -11.29 -24.26
C THR A 46 5.31 -11.80 -22.88
N LEU A 47 5.41 -10.93 -21.88
CA LEU A 47 5.71 -11.30 -20.50
C LEU A 47 4.62 -12.24 -19.96
N SER A 48 3.33 -11.89 -20.09
CA SER A 48 2.21 -12.70 -19.59
C SER A 48 2.13 -14.08 -20.22
N SER A 49 2.62 -14.24 -21.46
CA SER A 49 2.69 -15.55 -22.12
C SER A 49 3.82 -16.45 -21.60
N GLN A 50 4.78 -15.92 -20.85
CA GLN A 50 5.98 -16.63 -20.40
C GLN A 50 6.00 -16.89 -18.88
N VAL A 51 5.42 -15.97 -18.10
CA VAL A 51 5.46 -16.01 -16.63
C VAL A 51 4.09 -15.57 -16.09
N PRO A 52 3.53 -16.24 -15.08
CA PRO A 52 2.32 -15.77 -14.41
C PRO A 52 2.49 -14.35 -13.86
N ILE A 53 1.45 -13.51 -14.00
CA ILE A 53 1.50 -12.10 -13.60
C ILE A 53 0.51 -11.85 -12.46
N VAL A 54 0.92 -11.01 -11.50
CA VAL A 54 0.04 -10.23 -10.62
C VAL A 54 0.06 -8.79 -11.14
N LEU A 55 -1.11 -8.16 -11.24
CA LEU A 55 -1.22 -6.74 -11.55
C LEU A 55 -1.39 -5.94 -10.27
N HIS A 56 -0.44 -5.07 -9.99
CA HIS A 56 -0.43 -4.20 -8.82
C HIS A 56 -0.80 -2.78 -9.23
N ALA A 57 -2.00 -2.33 -8.83
CA ALA A 57 -2.47 -0.97 -9.09
C ALA A 57 -2.08 -0.05 -7.92
N VAL A 58 -1.84 1.22 -8.24
CA VAL A 58 -1.32 2.23 -7.29
C VAL A 58 -2.20 3.48 -7.25
N GLY A 59 -2.84 3.80 -8.36
CA GLY A 59 -3.44 5.13 -8.58
C GLY A 59 -4.95 5.21 -8.43
N LEU A 60 -5.67 4.14 -8.03
CA LEU A 60 -7.13 4.19 -7.90
C LEU A 60 -7.57 4.97 -6.65
N GLY A 61 -6.86 4.83 -5.53
CA GLY A 61 -7.18 5.51 -4.29
C GLY A 61 -8.51 5.01 -3.70
N LEU A 62 -8.65 3.69 -3.56
CA LEU A 62 -9.91 3.06 -3.15
C LEU A 62 -10.27 3.33 -1.68
N ALA A 63 -9.28 3.61 -0.80
CA ALA A 63 -9.53 3.90 0.61
C ALA A 63 -9.89 5.37 0.83
N SER A 64 -11.04 5.78 0.31
CA SER A 64 -11.52 7.17 0.30
C SER A 64 -13.03 7.24 0.51
N THR A 65 -13.49 8.36 1.09
CA THR A 65 -14.91 8.73 1.10
C THR A 65 -15.37 9.25 -0.26
N GLU A 66 -14.47 9.69 -1.14
CA GLU A 66 -14.77 10.08 -2.51
C GLU A 66 -14.94 8.85 -3.42
N PRO A 67 -15.75 8.94 -4.48
CA PRO A 67 -15.87 7.89 -5.47
C PRO A 67 -14.54 7.64 -6.21
N VAL A 68 -14.28 6.38 -6.56
CA VAL A 68 -13.15 6.01 -7.41
C VAL A 68 -13.27 6.64 -8.81
N ASP A 69 -12.13 6.98 -9.43
CA ASP A 69 -12.07 7.48 -10.80
C ASP A 69 -12.48 6.37 -11.80
N GLU A 70 -13.63 6.57 -12.46
CA GLU A 70 -14.22 5.60 -13.37
C GLU A 70 -13.33 5.35 -14.61
N ALA A 71 -12.69 6.38 -15.15
CA ALA A 71 -11.86 6.23 -16.34
C ALA A 71 -10.61 5.37 -16.07
N ARG A 72 -9.96 5.58 -14.92
CA ARG A 72 -8.84 4.75 -14.45
C ARG A 72 -9.29 3.32 -14.19
N LEU A 73 -10.44 3.16 -13.54
CA LEU A 73 -11.01 1.84 -13.23
C LEU A 73 -11.36 1.04 -14.49
N GLU A 74 -11.96 1.68 -15.50
CA GLU A 74 -12.23 1.05 -16.80
C GLU A 74 -10.95 0.70 -17.55
N ALA A 75 -9.90 1.55 -17.46
CA ALA A 75 -8.60 1.26 -18.05
C ALA A 75 -7.96 0.02 -17.40
N LEU A 76 -8.04 -0.10 -16.07
CA LEU A 76 -7.58 -1.28 -15.35
C LEU A 76 -8.38 -2.53 -15.74
N ALA A 77 -9.71 -2.43 -15.84
CA ALA A 77 -10.55 -3.55 -16.24
C ALA A 77 -10.15 -4.10 -17.63
N ARG A 78 -9.86 -3.20 -18.59
CA ARG A 78 -9.34 -3.60 -19.91
C ARG A 78 -7.99 -4.30 -19.80
N LEU A 79 -7.08 -3.77 -18.97
CA LEU A 79 -5.76 -4.36 -18.75
C LEU A 79 -5.86 -5.76 -18.14
N VAL A 80 -6.70 -5.92 -17.11
CA VAL A 80 -6.95 -7.22 -16.47
C VAL A 80 -7.53 -8.24 -17.47
N GLY A 81 -8.47 -7.81 -18.32
CA GLY A 81 -9.03 -8.66 -19.36
C GLY A 81 -8.05 -9.07 -20.45
N GLU A 82 -7.00 -8.27 -20.71
CA GLU A 82 -5.97 -8.60 -21.70
C GLU A 82 -4.83 -9.46 -21.13
N VAL A 83 -4.46 -9.23 -19.86
CA VAL A 83 -3.33 -9.89 -19.21
C VAL A 83 -3.74 -11.21 -18.56
N GLU A 84 -5.00 -11.32 -18.14
CA GLU A 84 -5.54 -12.46 -17.37
C GLU A 84 -4.63 -12.81 -16.17
N PRO A 85 -4.38 -11.84 -15.25
CA PRO A 85 -3.45 -12.03 -14.15
C PRO A 85 -3.96 -13.10 -13.16
N LEU A 86 -3.07 -13.62 -12.32
CA LEU A 86 -3.45 -14.50 -11.20
C LEU A 86 -4.49 -13.84 -10.29
N PHE A 87 -4.29 -12.57 -10.00
CA PHE A 87 -5.18 -11.63 -9.32
C PHE A 87 -4.62 -10.22 -9.49
N TRP A 88 -5.34 -9.22 -8.99
CA TRP A 88 -4.86 -7.86 -8.94
C TRP A 88 -4.93 -7.31 -7.52
N THR A 89 -4.10 -6.30 -7.24
CA THR A 89 -3.93 -5.70 -5.93
C THR A 89 -4.03 -4.18 -6.01
N GLU A 90 -4.31 -3.52 -4.88
CA GLU A 90 -4.34 -2.06 -4.75
C GLU A 90 -4.14 -1.68 -3.28
N HIS A 91 -3.68 -0.46 -3.03
CA HIS A 91 -3.37 0.04 -1.69
C HIS A 91 -4.59 0.52 -0.90
N LEU A 92 -4.55 0.33 0.42
CA LEU A 92 -5.46 0.95 1.38
C LEU A 92 -5.05 2.42 1.62
N ALA A 93 -5.11 3.20 0.55
CA ALA A 93 -4.71 4.59 0.51
C ALA A 93 -5.75 5.45 -0.22
N PHE A 94 -5.76 6.75 0.07
CA PHE A 94 -6.32 7.72 -0.85
C PHE A 94 -5.18 8.42 -1.61
N VAL A 95 -5.45 8.82 -2.85
CA VAL A 95 -4.45 9.46 -3.73
C VAL A 95 -4.92 10.84 -4.20
N ARG A 96 -6.18 11.19 -3.93
CA ARG A 96 -6.79 12.48 -4.25
C ARG A 96 -7.88 12.83 -3.25
N GLY A 97 -8.20 14.12 -3.13
CA GLY A 97 -9.30 14.62 -2.32
C GLY A 97 -9.64 16.08 -2.67
N GLY A 98 -10.93 16.42 -2.80
CA GLY A 98 -11.37 17.79 -3.11
C GLY A 98 -10.82 18.35 -4.42
N GLY A 99 -10.53 17.49 -5.40
CA GLY A 99 -9.91 17.90 -6.67
C GLY A 99 -8.38 18.06 -6.63
N HIS A 100 -7.74 17.74 -5.51
CA HIS A 100 -6.28 17.79 -5.35
C HIS A 100 -5.69 16.37 -5.46
N GLU A 101 -4.75 16.18 -6.39
CA GLU A 101 -3.97 14.94 -6.51
C GLU A 101 -2.80 14.98 -5.51
N VAL A 102 -2.74 13.99 -4.63
CA VAL A 102 -1.61 13.84 -3.69
C VAL A 102 -0.35 13.41 -4.44
N GLY A 103 -0.50 12.62 -5.51
CA GLY A 103 0.58 12.06 -6.32
C GLY A 103 1.42 11.04 -5.56
N HIS A 104 0.88 10.50 -4.48
CA HIS A 104 1.40 9.39 -3.70
C HIS A 104 0.28 8.78 -2.85
N LEU A 105 0.61 7.66 -2.19
CA LEU A 105 -0.28 6.95 -1.27
C LEU A 105 -0.38 7.72 0.06
N ALA A 106 -1.57 8.15 0.42
CA ALA A 106 -1.82 8.82 1.70
C ALA A 106 -2.72 7.97 2.58
N ALA A 107 -2.40 7.90 3.88
CA ALA A 107 -3.17 7.13 4.84
C ALA A 107 -4.56 7.73 5.04
N PRO A 108 -5.65 6.95 4.91
CA PRO A 108 -7.00 7.41 5.16
C PRO A 108 -7.21 7.67 6.66
N VAL A 109 -8.14 8.57 6.96
CA VAL A 109 -8.63 8.72 8.34
C VAL A 109 -9.41 7.45 8.72
N ARG A 110 -8.98 6.75 9.74
CA ARG A 110 -9.57 5.45 10.13
C ARG A 110 -10.81 5.67 11.01
N ASN A 111 -11.97 5.68 10.38
CA ASN A 111 -13.28 5.85 11.03
C ASN A 111 -14.38 5.14 10.23
N GLY A 112 -15.62 5.14 10.73
CA GLY A 112 -16.75 4.47 10.08
C GLY A 112 -17.06 5.03 8.69
N ALA A 113 -16.94 6.34 8.48
CA ALA A 113 -17.21 6.97 7.18
C ALA A 113 -16.22 6.49 6.10
N THR A 114 -14.94 6.35 6.42
CA THR A 114 -13.94 5.82 5.48
C THR A 114 -14.07 4.32 5.27
N VAL A 115 -14.52 3.54 6.27
CA VAL A 115 -14.92 2.13 6.06
C VAL A 115 -16.01 2.06 4.99
N GLU A 116 -17.11 2.82 5.15
CA GLU A 116 -18.21 2.82 4.18
C GLU A 116 -17.78 3.28 2.79
N GLY A 117 -17.00 4.36 2.72
CA GLY A 117 -16.46 4.88 1.47
C GLY A 117 -15.59 3.85 0.73
N THR A 118 -14.63 3.27 1.44
CA THR A 118 -13.75 2.22 0.92
C THR A 118 -14.53 1.01 0.43
N VAL A 119 -15.47 0.51 1.22
CA VAL A 119 -16.32 -0.63 0.85
C VAL A 119 -17.16 -0.33 -0.40
N ARG A 120 -17.70 0.87 -0.53
CA ARG A 120 -18.42 1.30 -1.73
C ARG A 120 -17.50 1.29 -2.95
N ASN A 121 -16.30 1.85 -2.84
CA ASN A 121 -15.32 1.91 -3.92
C ASN A 121 -14.84 0.49 -4.31
N LEU A 122 -14.55 -0.37 -3.35
CA LEU A 122 -14.18 -1.78 -3.58
C LEU A 122 -15.28 -2.56 -4.29
N ARG A 123 -16.54 -2.41 -3.87
CA ARG A 123 -17.67 -3.03 -4.56
C ARG A 123 -17.86 -2.52 -5.99
N ARG A 124 -17.56 -1.24 -6.22
CA ARG A 124 -17.55 -0.66 -7.58
C ARG A 124 -16.43 -1.26 -8.40
N ALA A 125 -15.20 -1.28 -7.89
CA ALA A 125 -14.03 -1.86 -8.54
C ALA A 125 -14.26 -3.34 -8.89
N THR A 126 -14.74 -4.14 -7.95
CA THR A 126 -15.07 -5.56 -8.17
C THR A 126 -16.07 -5.76 -9.32
N ARG A 127 -17.10 -4.90 -9.41
CA ARG A 127 -18.08 -5.00 -10.50
C ARG A 127 -17.52 -4.62 -11.86
N VAL A 128 -16.65 -3.63 -11.94
CA VAL A 128 -16.09 -3.14 -13.21
C VAL A 128 -14.98 -4.07 -13.69
N VAL A 129 -14.09 -4.47 -12.80
CA VAL A 129 -12.95 -5.35 -13.14
C VAL A 129 -13.37 -6.82 -13.27
N GLY A 130 -14.45 -7.23 -12.60
CA GLY A 130 -14.94 -8.61 -12.60
C GLY A 130 -14.33 -9.48 -11.49
N ALA A 131 -13.37 -8.96 -10.73
CA ALA A 131 -12.73 -9.64 -9.59
C ALA A 131 -12.42 -8.63 -8.48
N ALA A 132 -12.51 -9.05 -7.22
CA ALA A 132 -12.11 -8.24 -6.08
C ALA A 132 -10.58 -8.15 -5.99
N PRO A 133 -10.01 -6.98 -5.62
CA PRO A 133 -8.57 -6.85 -5.35
C PRO A 133 -8.17 -7.53 -4.05
N ALA A 134 -6.87 -7.84 -3.91
CA ALA A 134 -6.26 -7.91 -2.60
C ALA A 134 -5.78 -6.50 -2.21
N MET A 135 -6.12 -6.09 -0.98
CA MET A 135 -5.84 -4.72 -0.51
C MET A 135 -4.57 -4.71 0.34
N GLU A 136 -3.73 -3.72 0.11
CA GLU A 136 -2.43 -3.60 0.75
C GLU A 136 -2.41 -2.56 1.88
N ASN A 137 -1.82 -2.91 3.03
CA ASN A 137 -1.47 -1.96 4.08
C ASN A 137 -0.30 -1.07 3.64
N ILE A 138 -0.34 0.21 3.96
CA ILE A 138 0.66 1.19 3.51
C ILE A 138 1.59 1.67 4.63
N ALA A 139 2.80 2.09 4.26
CA ALA A 139 3.64 2.90 5.14
C ALA A 139 3.15 4.36 5.16
N THR A 140 3.23 4.99 6.34
CA THR A 140 2.92 6.41 6.49
C THR A 140 3.92 7.12 7.38
N LEU A 141 4.07 8.42 7.18
CA LEU A 141 4.95 9.28 8.00
C LEU A 141 4.15 10.18 8.94
N VAL A 142 2.82 10.15 8.83
CA VAL A 142 1.92 10.95 9.65
C VAL A 142 0.69 10.13 10.04
N GLU A 143 0.30 10.23 11.29
CA GLU A 143 -0.97 9.69 11.76
C GLU A 143 -2.11 10.62 11.35
N PRO A 144 -3.09 10.19 10.54
CA PRO A 144 -4.21 11.04 10.16
C PRO A 144 -5.00 11.47 11.39
N PRO A 145 -5.35 12.76 11.52
CA PRO A 145 -6.17 13.21 12.65
C PRO A 145 -7.61 12.73 12.50
N GLY A 146 -8.31 12.51 13.62
CA GLY A 146 -9.72 12.11 13.61
C GLY A 146 -9.97 10.60 13.43
N CYS A 147 -8.94 9.78 13.60
CA CYS A 147 -9.12 8.33 13.68
C CYS A 147 -9.89 7.96 14.94
N SER A 148 -10.99 7.22 14.81
CA SER A 148 -11.74 6.58 15.89
C SER A 148 -11.45 5.08 16.00
N LEU A 149 -10.80 4.52 14.98
CA LEU A 149 -10.37 3.12 14.91
C LEU A 149 -8.85 3.05 14.80
N ASP A 150 -8.25 2.04 15.41
CA ASP A 150 -6.89 1.66 15.08
C ASP A 150 -6.82 0.98 13.70
N GLU A 151 -5.62 0.85 13.16
CA GLU A 151 -5.42 0.34 11.79
C GLU A 151 -5.92 -1.09 11.63
N THR A 152 -5.66 -1.99 12.58
CA THR A 152 -6.07 -3.40 12.50
C THR A 152 -7.58 -3.56 12.52
N SER A 153 -8.28 -2.77 13.34
CA SER A 153 -9.75 -2.77 13.43
C SER A 153 -10.38 -2.20 12.15
N TRP A 154 -9.84 -1.08 11.64
CA TRP A 154 -10.31 -0.47 10.40
C TRP A 154 -10.09 -1.38 9.20
N LEU A 155 -8.89 -1.94 9.05
CA LEU A 155 -8.52 -2.89 8.01
C LEU A 155 -9.44 -4.12 8.04
N GLY A 156 -9.61 -4.73 9.22
CA GLY A 156 -10.49 -5.89 9.39
C GLY A 156 -11.93 -5.61 8.98
N ALA A 157 -12.47 -4.44 9.35
CA ALA A 157 -13.82 -4.02 8.97
C ALA A 157 -13.98 -3.86 7.45
N VAL A 158 -13.02 -3.20 6.78
CA VAL A 158 -13.02 -3.03 5.32
C VAL A 158 -12.98 -4.39 4.62
N LEU A 159 -12.01 -5.24 4.97
CA LEU A 159 -11.82 -6.54 4.32
C LEU A 159 -13.05 -7.44 4.49
N GLN A 160 -13.66 -7.43 5.67
CA GLN A 160 -14.87 -8.21 5.94
C GLN A 160 -16.07 -7.68 5.16
N ALA A 161 -16.34 -6.36 5.22
CA ALA A 161 -17.53 -5.78 4.61
C ALA A 161 -17.47 -5.77 3.07
N ALA A 162 -16.27 -5.65 2.49
CA ALA A 162 -16.05 -5.74 1.04
C ALA A 162 -15.85 -7.17 0.55
N ASN A 163 -15.60 -8.12 1.44
CA ASN A 163 -15.23 -9.51 1.15
C ASN A 163 -14.04 -9.61 0.19
N CYS A 164 -12.97 -8.87 0.48
CA CYS A 164 -11.74 -8.88 -0.29
C CYS A 164 -10.59 -9.53 0.50
N SER A 165 -9.52 -9.85 -0.20
CA SER A 165 -8.29 -10.42 0.34
C SER A 165 -7.32 -9.33 0.82
N LEU A 166 -6.28 -9.72 1.50
CA LEU A 166 -5.19 -8.86 1.97
C LEU A 166 -3.90 -9.20 1.23
N LEU A 167 -3.25 -8.18 0.70
CA LEU A 167 -1.83 -8.14 0.44
C LEU A 167 -1.19 -7.55 1.70
N LEU A 168 -0.35 -8.30 2.38
CA LEU A 168 0.33 -7.86 3.60
C LEU A 168 1.74 -7.44 3.27
N ASP A 169 2.00 -6.13 3.24
CA ASP A 169 3.36 -5.63 3.15
C ASP A 169 4.00 -5.58 4.54
N LEU A 170 5.02 -6.42 4.73
CA LEU A 170 5.75 -6.55 5.99
C LEU A 170 6.77 -5.44 6.20
N HIS A 171 7.26 -4.81 5.12
CA HIS A 171 8.13 -3.67 5.25
C HIS A 171 7.36 -2.40 5.64
N ASN A 172 6.15 -2.20 5.10
CA ASN A 172 5.24 -1.14 5.51
C ASN A 172 4.85 -1.28 6.99
N LEU A 173 4.52 -2.50 7.42
CA LEU A 173 4.28 -2.80 8.83
C LEU A 173 5.52 -2.49 9.69
N HIS A 174 6.70 -2.92 9.26
CA HIS A 174 7.97 -2.63 9.94
C HIS A 174 8.23 -1.12 10.03
N ALA A 175 8.06 -0.38 8.93
CA ALA A 175 8.24 1.06 8.91
C ALA A 175 7.29 1.77 9.88
N ASN A 176 6.01 1.42 9.84
CA ASN A 176 5.00 1.99 10.74
C ASN A 176 5.29 1.63 12.20
N SER A 177 5.72 0.40 12.52
CA SER A 177 6.04 -0.02 13.89
C SER A 177 7.18 0.81 14.49
N ILE A 178 8.20 1.13 13.70
CA ILE A 178 9.31 2.00 14.09
C ILE A 178 8.83 3.46 14.25
N ASN A 179 8.10 3.97 13.26
CA ASN A 179 7.72 5.38 13.20
C ASN A 179 6.70 5.77 14.28
N PHE A 180 5.83 4.84 14.70
CA PHE A 180 4.75 5.07 15.66
C PHE A 180 4.90 4.29 16.96
N GLY A 181 5.92 3.43 17.11
CA GLY A 181 6.29 2.80 18.38
C GLY A 181 5.32 1.71 18.86
N PHE A 182 4.80 0.86 17.97
CA PHE A 182 3.96 -0.28 18.34
C PHE A 182 4.63 -1.63 18.01
N ASP A 183 4.14 -2.72 18.62
CA ASP A 183 4.64 -4.08 18.37
C ASP A 183 4.04 -4.65 17.06
N PRO A 184 4.86 -4.92 16.03
CA PRO A 184 4.38 -5.50 14.79
C PRO A 184 3.87 -6.93 14.94
N ILE A 185 4.29 -7.67 15.98
CA ILE A 185 3.78 -9.02 16.25
C ILE A 185 2.34 -8.95 16.76
N GLU A 186 2.03 -8.02 17.66
CA GLU A 186 0.66 -7.76 18.11
C GLU A 186 -0.25 -7.36 16.93
N TYR A 187 0.26 -6.54 16.02
CA TYR A 187 -0.45 -6.19 14.78
C TYR A 187 -0.81 -7.45 13.96
N LEU A 188 0.16 -8.34 13.70
CA LEU A 188 -0.07 -9.59 12.97
C LEU A 188 -1.09 -10.52 13.65
N GLU A 189 -1.14 -10.49 14.97
CA GLU A 189 -2.09 -11.28 15.74
C GLU A 189 -3.52 -10.72 15.72
N ARG A 190 -3.71 -9.46 15.32
CA ARG A 190 -5.02 -8.79 15.30
C ARG A 190 -5.65 -8.72 13.91
N ILE A 191 -4.87 -8.74 12.85
CA ILE A 191 -5.40 -8.72 11.47
C ILE A 191 -6.06 -10.05 11.09
N PRO A 192 -6.99 -10.07 10.10
CA PRO A 192 -7.58 -11.30 9.56
C PRO A 192 -6.56 -12.04 8.68
N ILE A 193 -5.61 -12.73 9.29
CA ILE A 193 -4.45 -13.36 8.65
C ILE A 193 -4.87 -14.43 7.62
N GLU A 194 -6.04 -15.03 7.77
CA GLU A 194 -6.63 -16.00 6.84
C GLU A 194 -7.03 -15.36 5.50
N ARG A 195 -7.11 -14.03 5.44
CA ARG A 195 -7.39 -13.28 4.20
C ARG A 195 -6.13 -12.90 3.42
N VAL A 196 -4.95 -13.11 3.99
CA VAL A 196 -3.68 -12.82 3.31
C VAL A 196 -3.49 -13.79 2.16
N VAL A 197 -3.32 -13.29 0.95
CA VAL A 197 -3.03 -14.07 -0.26
C VAL A 197 -1.64 -13.78 -0.82
N GLN A 198 -1.13 -12.59 -0.50
CA GLN A 198 0.20 -12.14 -0.93
C GLN A 198 0.90 -11.41 0.22
N VAL A 199 2.22 -11.50 0.23
CA VAL A 199 3.11 -10.81 1.17
C VAL A 199 4.17 -10.06 0.38
N HIS A 200 4.35 -8.77 0.66
CA HIS A 200 5.46 -7.99 0.12
C HIS A 200 6.62 -7.92 1.10
N LEU A 201 7.83 -7.99 0.55
CA LEU A 201 9.10 -7.80 1.22
C LEU A 201 9.87 -6.71 0.48
N ALA A 202 10.28 -5.69 1.19
CA ALA A 202 11.07 -4.60 0.65
C ALA A 202 12.06 -4.09 1.69
N GLY A 203 12.92 -3.16 1.30
CA GLY A 203 13.82 -2.46 2.20
C GLY A 203 13.64 -0.95 2.15
N GLY A 204 14.06 -0.30 3.21
CA GLY A 204 13.98 1.16 3.37
C GLY A 204 15.25 1.74 3.95
N LYS A 205 15.17 2.97 4.43
CA LYS A 205 16.29 3.67 5.04
C LYS A 205 15.85 4.65 6.11
N TRP A 206 16.76 4.96 7.01
CA TRP A 206 16.61 6.10 7.90
C TRP A 206 16.74 7.42 7.14
N ILE A 207 15.86 8.33 7.47
CA ILE A 207 15.96 9.75 7.09
C ILE A 207 15.89 10.61 8.32
N THR A 208 16.64 11.72 8.33
CA THR A 208 16.56 12.76 9.35
C THR A 208 16.02 14.03 8.70
N ARG A 209 14.85 14.48 9.14
CA ARG A 209 14.24 15.74 8.69
C ARG A 209 13.62 16.48 9.87
N CYS A 210 13.78 17.80 9.91
CA CYS A 210 13.26 18.62 11.00
C CYS A 210 13.65 18.06 12.40
N GLU A 211 14.92 17.61 12.55
CA GLU A 211 15.47 17.01 13.78
C GLU A 211 14.75 15.71 14.24
N ARG A 212 13.96 15.08 13.37
CA ARG A 212 13.32 13.78 13.61
C ARG A 212 13.90 12.71 12.71
N GLU A 213 14.12 11.53 13.28
CA GLU A 213 14.43 10.33 12.53
C GLU A 213 13.14 9.58 12.20
N ARG A 214 13.04 9.14 10.96
CA ARG A 214 11.95 8.31 10.44
C ARG A 214 12.51 7.21 9.56
N TRP A 215 11.90 6.04 9.63
CA TRP A 215 12.16 4.99 8.65
C TRP A 215 11.33 5.26 7.40
N LEU A 216 12.01 5.50 6.29
CA LEU A 216 11.36 5.74 4.98
C LEU A 216 11.28 4.43 4.21
N ASP A 217 10.08 4.09 3.79
CA ASP A 217 9.80 3.07 2.81
C ASP A 217 10.16 3.58 1.42
N ASP A 218 11.25 3.08 0.81
CA ASP A 218 11.72 3.52 -0.51
C ASP A 218 12.00 2.37 -1.49
N HIS A 219 11.93 1.11 -1.05
CA HIS A 219 12.14 -0.11 -1.82
C HIS A 219 13.49 -0.16 -2.59
N LYS A 220 14.51 0.59 -2.13
CA LYS A 220 15.81 0.73 -2.81
C LYS A 220 16.97 0.08 -2.06
N ASN A 221 16.69 -0.54 -0.93
CA ASN A 221 17.67 -1.12 -0.03
C ASN A 221 17.37 -2.61 0.19
N PRO A 222 18.34 -3.40 0.68
CA PRO A 222 18.11 -4.80 1.05
C PRO A 222 17.00 -4.96 2.09
N VAL A 223 16.33 -6.11 2.04
CA VAL A 223 15.28 -6.45 3.03
C VAL A 223 15.92 -6.60 4.41
N PRO A 224 15.46 -5.86 5.44
CA PRO A 224 16.00 -5.99 6.79
C PRO A 224 15.71 -7.37 7.40
N THR A 225 16.60 -7.86 8.25
CA THR A 225 16.40 -9.12 8.98
C THR A 225 15.09 -9.16 9.77
N SER A 226 14.66 -8.02 10.33
CA SER A 226 13.39 -7.88 11.04
C SER A 226 12.18 -8.20 10.15
N VAL A 227 12.22 -7.87 8.88
CA VAL A 227 11.13 -8.18 7.92
C VAL A 227 11.07 -9.69 7.65
N PHE A 228 12.20 -10.38 7.51
CA PHE A 228 12.23 -11.85 7.43
C PHE A 228 11.71 -12.52 8.71
N GLN A 229 11.99 -11.94 9.89
CA GLN A 229 11.42 -12.43 11.15
C GLN A 229 9.90 -12.28 11.20
N LEU A 230 9.35 -11.16 10.67
CA LEU A 230 7.91 -11.01 10.51
C LEU A 230 7.33 -12.04 9.54
N LEU A 231 8.02 -12.34 8.43
CA LEU A 231 7.59 -13.40 7.50
C LEU A 231 7.56 -14.78 8.18
N THR A 232 8.53 -15.08 9.06
CA THR A 232 8.50 -16.29 9.88
C THR A 232 7.24 -16.36 10.76
N LYS A 233 6.89 -15.24 11.40
CA LYS A 233 5.65 -15.16 12.20
C LYS A 233 4.39 -15.32 11.32
N VAL A 234 4.35 -14.71 10.14
CA VAL A 234 3.25 -14.91 9.17
C VAL A 234 3.15 -16.38 8.77
N GLY A 235 4.27 -17.05 8.48
CA GLY A 235 4.29 -18.47 8.17
C GLY A 235 3.69 -19.34 9.27
N ALA A 236 3.90 -18.98 10.54
CA ALA A 236 3.32 -19.70 11.69
C ALA A 236 1.81 -19.41 11.88
N LEU A 237 1.32 -18.23 11.47
CA LEU A 237 -0.05 -17.78 11.69
C LEU A 237 -0.99 -18.08 10.51
N ALA A 238 -0.52 -17.95 9.27
CA ALA A 238 -1.34 -18.05 8.06
C ALA A 238 -1.49 -19.52 7.61
N PRO A 239 -2.69 -20.11 7.64
CA PRO A 239 -2.88 -21.52 7.27
C PRO A 239 -2.88 -21.76 5.77
N GLN A 240 -3.20 -20.74 4.96
CA GLN A 240 -3.34 -20.81 3.52
C GLN A 240 -1.99 -20.64 2.79
N PRO A 241 -1.89 -21.11 1.52
CA PRO A 241 -0.74 -20.80 0.68
C PRO A 241 -0.61 -19.29 0.42
N LEU A 242 0.62 -18.82 0.35
CA LEU A 242 0.96 -17.42 0.13
C LEU A 242 1.79 -17.24 -1.15
N LEU A 243 1.61 -16.10 -1.82
CA LEU A 243 2.57 -15.57 -2.78
C LEU A 243 3.45 -14.54 -2.07
N VAL A 244 4.76 -14.79 -2.00
CA VAL A 244 5.71 -13.84 -1.40
C VAL A 244 6.44 -13.10 -2.52
N THR A 245 6.31 -11.78 -2.56
CA THR A 245 6.90 -10.92 -3.58
C THR A 245 8.04 -10.10 -2.99
N LEU A 246 9.20 -10.16 -3.61
CA LEU A 246 10.32 -9.27 -3.33
C LEU A 246 10.20 -8.02 -4.21
N GLU A 247 10.09 -6.84 -3.60
CA GLU A 247 10.05 -5.57 -4.30
C GLU A 247 11.39 -4.83 -4.24
N ARG A 248 11.83 -4.32 -5.39
CA ARG A 248 12.99 -3.47 -5.52
C ARG A 248 12.73 -2.40 -6.59
N ASP A 249 12.67 -1.13 -6.16
CA ASP A 249 12.27 0.03 -6.99
C ASP A 249 13.44 0.92 -7.42
N GLY A 250 14.59 0.34 -7.57
CA GLY A 250 15.81 1.03 -8.00
C GLY A 250 17.02 0.57 -7.21
N ARG A 251 18.20 1.12 -7.57
CA ARG A 251 19.48 0.66 -7.03
C ARG A 251 19.58 -0.86 -7.12
N TYR A 252 19.24 -1.41 -8.32
CA TYR A 252 19.25 -2.84 -8.52
C TYR A 252 20.63 -3.43 -8.26
N PRO A 253 20.75 -4.35 -7.31
CA PRO A 253 22.01 -5.10 -7.11
C PRO A 253 22.18 -6.12 -8.23
N PRO A 254 23.31 -6.86 -8.30
CA PRO A 254 23.39 -8.07 -9.10
C PRO A 254 22.20 -8.99 -8.83
N PHE A 255 21.61 -9.54 -9.87
CA PHE A 255 20.36 -10.32 -9.74
C PHE A 255 20.51 -11.54 -8.81
N ALA A 256 21.70 -12.10 -8.71
CA ALA A 256 22.01 -13.16 -7.75
C ALA A 256 21.70 -12.76 -6.29
N GLU A 257 21.91 -11.49 -5.91
CA GLU A 257 21.57 -11.00 -4.57
C GLU A 257 20.05 -10.96 -4.35
N LEU A 258 19.26 -10.64 -5.38
CA LEU A 258 17.78 -10.69 -5.30
C LEU A 258 17.30 -12.15 -5.16
N LEU A 259 17.96 -13.10 -5.84
CA LEU A 259 17.65 -14.53 -5.67
C LEU A 259 18.04 -15.03 -4.28
N GLU A 260 19.13 -14.52 -3.70
CA GLU A 260 19.52 -14.83 -2.30
C GLU A 260 18.47 -14.28 -1.32
N GLU A 261 17.95 -13.05 -1.52
CA GLU A 261 16.85 -12.51 -0.70
C GLU A 261 15.58 -13.37 -0.84
N LEU A 262 15.23 -13.83 -2.05
CA LEU A 262 14.10 -14.77 -2.25
C LEU A 262 14.35 -16.12 -1.53
N GLN A 263 15.58 -16.61 -1.52
CA GLN A 263 15.92 -17.84 -0.80
C GLN A 263 15.83 -17.66 0.72
N LEU A 264 16.22 -16.50 1.25
CA LEU A 264 16.01 -16.13 2.65
C LEU A 264 14.51 -16.07 2.98
N ALA A 265 13.69 -15.51 2.08
CA ALA A 265 12.24 -15.48 2.24
C ALA A 265 11.63 -16.89 2.29
N ARG A 266 12.06 -17.81 1.38
CA ARG A 266 11.64 -19.23 1.43
C ARG A 266 11.98 -19.84 2.77
N THR A 267 13.21 -19.68 3.22
CA THR A 267 13.69 -20.23 4.50
C THR A 267 12.89 -19.68 5.69
N ALA A 268 12.63 -18.37 5.72
CA ALA A 268 11.86 -17.72 6.78
C ALA A 268 10.41 -18.23 6.82
N LEU A 269 9.75 -18.32 5.66
CA LEU A 269 8.37 -18.81 5.58
C LEU A 269 8.29 -20.30 6.00
N ASP A 270 9.18 -21.16 5.50
CA ASP A 270 9.23 -22.59 5.85
C ASP A 270 9.48 -22.81 7.33
N GLN A 271 10.36 -22.01 7.93
CA GLN A 271 10.60 -22.01 9.38
C GLN A 271 9.30 -21.68 10.14
N GLY A 272 8.56 -20.67 9.70
CA GLY A 272 7.26 -20.31 10.28
C GLY A 272 6.22 -21.43 10.10
N ARG A 273 6.11 -22.01 8.91
CA ARG A 273 5.21 -23.14 8.63
C ARG A 273 5.47 -24.34 9.54
N SER A 274 6.74 -24.59 9.88
CA SER A 274 7.08 -25.68 10.81
C SER A 274 6.64 -25.43 12.26
N GLN A 275 6.33 -24.18 12.62
CA GLN A 275 5.91 -23.73 13.95
C GLN A 275 4.40 -23.45 14.04
N ALA A 276 3.64 -23.79 12.98
CA ALA A 276 2.22 -23.44 12.89
C ALA A 276 1.40 -23.91 14.10
N TYR A 277 0.59 -23.01 14.65
CA TYR A 277 -0.39 -23.33 15.70
C TYR A 277 -1.81 -23.08 15.22
N ALA A 278 -2.77 -23.85 15.78
CA ALA A 278 -4.17 -23.57 15.60
C ALA A 278 -4.55 -22.25 16.34
N ARG A 279 -5.01 -21.25 15.59
CA ARG A 279 -5.50 -19.98 16.13
C ARG A 279 -7.03 -19.95 16.09
N PRO A 280 -7.72 -19.43 17.14
CA PRO A 280 -9.12 -19.06 17.03
C PRO A 280 -9.31 -17.95 16.01
N LEU A 281 -10.35 -18.05 15.17
CA LEU A 281 -10.72 -17.00 14.22
C LEU A 281 -11.02 -15.69 14.95
N ALA A 282 -10.51 -14.58 14.45
CA ALA A 282 -10.81 -13.26 14.98
C ALA A 282 -12.29 -12.93 14.74
N THR A 283 -12.99 -12.53 15.80
CA THR A 283 -14.38 -12.05 15.71
C THR A 283 -14.35 -10.56 15.39
N SER A 284 -14.96 -10.18 14.27
CA SER A 284 -15.07 -8.77 13.89
C SER A 284 -16.16 -8.08 14.71
N ALA A 285 -15.86 -6.86 15.18
CA ALA A 285 -16.84 -5.98 15.78
C ALA A 285 -17.71 -5.31 14.71
N VAL A 286 -18.97 -5.08 15.02
CA VAL A 286 -19.84 -4.21 14.21
C VAL A 286 -19.37 -2.77 14.44
N ILE A 287 -19.02 -2.08 13.37
CA ILE A 287 -18.58 -0.68 13.42
C ILE A 287 -19.76 0.20 13.03
N GLU A 288 -20.13 1.13 13.90
CA GLU A 288 -21.10 2.18 13.56
C GLU A 288 -20.45 3.23 12.67
N ALA A 289 -21.25 3.81 11.75
CA ALA A 289 -20.81 4.88 10.89
C ALA A 289 -20.59 6.16 11.74
N ASP A 290 -19.35 6.39 12.14
CA ASP A 290 -18.89 7.61 12.79
C ASP A 290 -17.83 8.31 11.94
N GLY A 291 -17.61 9.58 12.20
CA GLY A 291 -16.56 10.37 11.55
C GLY A 291 -17.07 11.36 10.50
N GLN A 292 -16.24 12.34 10.20
CA GLN A 292 -16.56 13.40 9.27
C GLN A 292 -16.00 13.09 7.87
N PRO A 293 -16.86 13.01 6.83
CA PRO A 293 -16.39 13.04 5.44
C PRO A 293 -15.80 14.42 5.13
N GLY A 294 -14.75 14.45 4.33
CA GLY A 294 -14.18 15.70 3.82
C GLY A 294 -12.78 16.06 4.34
N LEU A 295 -12.30 15.42 5.40
CA LEU A 295 -10.94 15.68 5.90
C LEU A 295 -9.86 15.29 4.87
N GLU A 296 -10.14 14.31 4.02
CA GLU A 296 -9.25 13.89 2.93
C GLU A 296 -8.94 15.04 1.97
N ARG A 297 -9.94 15.90 1.63
CA ARG A 297 -9.70 17.08 0.78
C ARG A 297 -8.74 18.06 1.43
N CYS A 298 -8.85 18.24 2.75
CA CYS A 298 -7.97 19.14 3.51
C CYS A 298 -6.55 18.62 3.53
N LEU A 299 -6.39 17.31 3.80
CA LEU A 299 -5.09 16.64 3.80
C LEU A 299 -4.49 16.61 2.39
N ALA A 300 -5.27 16.30 1.35
CA ALA A 300 -4.81 16.30 -0.03
C ALA A 300 -4.28 17.69 -0.45
N LEU A 301 -4.98 18.77 -0.10
CA LEU A 301 -4.49 20.12 -0.34
C LEU A 301 -3.18 20.40 0.37
N LEU A 302 -3.07 20.08 1.67
CA LEU A 302 -1.84 20.30 2.44
C LEU A 302 -0.67 19.43 1.97
N TYR A 303 -0.92 18.25 1.42
CA TYR A 303 0.12 17.39 0.83
C TYR A 303 0.56 17.84 -0.56
N SER A 304 -0.29 18.54 -1.32
CA SER A 304 -0.03 18.88 -2.73
C SER A 304 0.36 20.33 -2.95
N ASP A 305 -0.01 21.27 -2.07
CA ASP A 305 0.26 22.70 -2.17
C ASP A 305 1.25 23.15 -1.07
N GLU A 306 2.51 23.35 -1.45
CA GLU A 306 3.57 23.78 -0.54
C GLU A 306 3.28 25.13 0.13
N ALA A 307 2.68 26.07 -0.61
CA ALA A 307 2.35 27.38 -0.05
C ALA A 307 1.23 27.29 0.99
N ALA A 308 0.23 26.47 0.76
CA ALA A 308 -0.82 26.18 1.75
C ALA A 308 -0.25 25.49 2.98
N LEU A 309 0.61 24.49 2.78
CA LEU A 309 1.30 23.79 3.87
C LEU A 309 2.12 24.75 4.75
N MET A 310 2.96 25.59 4.14
CA MET A 310 3.81 26.51 4.88
C MET A 310 3.00 27.54 5.68
N ARG A 311 1.91 28.06 5.11
CA ARG A 311 0.96 28.91 5.86
C ARG A 311 0.29 28.16 7.00
N PHE A 312 -0.14 26.91 6.77
CA PHE A 312 -0.77 26.10 7.82
C PHE A 312 0.22 25.82 8.98
N VAL A 313 1.48 25.52 8.67
CA VAL A 313 2.50 25.31 9.70
C VAL A 313 2.75 26.57 10.54
N ALA A 314 2.77 27.75 9.90
CA ALA A 314 2.96 29.03 10.57
C ALA A 314 1.74 29.48 11.38
N GLU A 315 0.58 29.56 10.73
CA GLU A 315 -0.66 30.10 11.29
C GLU A 315 -1.87 29.18 10.98
N PRO A 316 -1.98 28.00 11.65
CA PRO A 316 -2.93 26.96 11.25
C PRO A 316 -4.40 27.39 11.31
N GLN A 317 -4.81 28.12 12.35
CA GLN A 317 -6.20 28.57 12.47
C GLN A 317 -6.60 29.61 11.41
N LEU A 318 -5.69 30.52 11.07
CA LEU A 318 -5.91 31.52 10.04
C LEU A 318 -5.99 30.83 8.67
N THR A 319 -5.04 29.98 8.37
CA THR A 319 -4.97 29.23 7.11
C THR A 319 -6.21 28.36 6.89
N CYS A 320 -6.68 27.65 7.90
CA CYS A 320 -7.92 26.85 7.79
C CYS A 320 -9.11 27.72 7.42
N ARG A 321 -9.25 28.91 8.00
CA ARG A 321 -10.32 29.86 7.64
C ARG A 321 -10.20 30.39 6.21
N GLU A 322 -9.00 30.74 5.77
CA GLU A 322 -8.74 31.23 4.41
C GLU A 322 -9.00 30.16 3.35
N LEU A 323 -8.70 28.91 3.66
CA LEU A 323 -8.94 27.76 2.78
C LEU A 323 -10.40 27.24 2.83
N GLY A 324 -11.26 27.85 3.67
CA GLY A 324 -12.67 27.51 3.77
C GLY A 324 -12.92 26.14 4.44
N PHE A 325 -12.04 25.72 5.35
CA PHE A 325 -12.24 24.51 6.14
C PHE A 325 -13.29 24.76 7.22
N THR A 326 -14.10 23.74 7.50
CA THR A 326 -15.13 23.84 8.54
C THR A 326 -14.51 23.95 9.94
N PRO A 327 -15.25 24.42 10.96
CA PRO A 327 -14.76 24.44 12.34
C PRO A 327 -14.33 23.05 12.85
N GLU A 328 -15.04 22.00 12.44
CA GLU A 328 -14.79 20.61 12.81
C GLU A 328 -13.53 20.09 12.13
N GLU A 329 -13.36 20.30 10.82
CA GLU A 329 -12.13 19.97 10.08
C GLU A 329 -10.94 20.71 10.68
N THR A 330 -11.09 22.00 10.99
CA THR A 330 -10.07 22.80 11.64
C THR A 330 -9.66 22.21 12.99
N ALA A 331 -10.63 21.85 13.84
CA ALA A 331 -10.38 21.27 15.14
C ALA A 331 -9.61 19.94 15.07
N LEU A 332 -9.84 19.14 14.03
CA LEU A 332 -9.11 17.91 13.78
C LEU A 332 -7.71 18.19 13.26
N LEU A 333 -7.55 19.06 12.24
CA LEU A 333 -6.27 19.41 11.67
C LEU A 333 -5.31 20.05 12.67
N LEU A 334 -5.81 20.80 13.65
CA LEU A 334 -4.99 21.37 14.73
C LEU A 334 -4.33 20.33 15.63
N LYS A 335 -4.79 19.07 15.60
CA LYS A 335 -4.21 17.95 16.37
C LYS A 335 -3.06 17.26 15.64
N ILE A 336 -2.91 17.51 14.31
CA ILE A 336 -1.86 16.88 13.52
C ILE A 336 -0.48 17.36 13.97
N ASP A 337 0.49 16.47 14.03
CA ASP A 337 1.88 16.87 14.22
C ASP A 337 2.38 17.58 12.95
N ARG A 338 2.66 18.87 13.07
CA ARG A 338 3.08 19.71 11.94
C ARG A 338 4.42 19.31 11.36
N THR A 339 5.32 18.77 12.19
CA THR A 339 6.62 18.28 11.75
C THR A 339 6.45 17.03 10.89
N ASP A 340 5.66 16.08 11.34
CA ASP A 340 5.38 14.86 10.58
C ASP A 340 4.59 15.17 9.29
N LEU A 341 3.66 16.12 9.33
CA LEU A 341 2.96 16.61 8.14
C LEU A 341 3.94 17.20 7.11
N MET A 342 4.92 18.01 7.54
CA MET A 342 5.96 18.55 6.65
C MET A 342 6.84 17.43 6.07
N ILE A 343 7.24 16.46 6.87
CA ILE A 343 8.06 15.33 6.43
C ILE A 343 7.29 14.53 5.36
N ALA A 344 6.02 14.22 5.61
CA ALA A 344 5.17 13.51 4.67
C ALA A 344 4.98 14.27 3.35
N ALA A 345 4.58 15.54 3.40
CA ALA A 345 4.37 16.36 2.21
C ALA A 345 5.63 16.51 1.37
N THR A 346 6.81 16.68 2.02
CA THR A 346 8.10 16.74 1.32
C THR A 346 8.41 15.39 0.64
N SER A 347 8.19 14.26 1.33
CA SER A 347 8.40 12.94 0.77
C SER A 347 7.49 12.70 -0.45
N TYR A 348 6.22 13.12 -0.36
CA TYR A 348 5.26 13.00 -1.48
C TYR A 348 5.66 13.89 -2.67
N ALA A 349 6.14 15.11 -2.42
CA ALA A 349 6.64 15.99 -3.47
C ALA A 349 7.86 15.40 -4.20
N GLU A 350 8.80 14.79 -3.48
CA GLU A 350 9.94 14.08 -4.07
C GLU A 350 9.53 12.90 -4.93
N LYS A 351 8.55 12.12 -4.48
CA LYS A 351 8.02 10.99 -5.24
C LYS A 351 7.26 11.48 -6.50
N ARG A 352 6.41 12.52 -6.40
CA ARG A 352 5.77 13.15 -7.59
C ARG A 352 6.77 13.58 -8.65
N ALA A 353 7.87 14.23 -8.24
CA ALA A 353 8.90 14.70 -9.16
C ALA A 353 9.60 13.55 -9.92
N GLN A 354 9.71 12.38 -9.32
CA GLN A 354 10.28 11.19 -9.97
C GLN A 354 9.37 10.66 -11.09
N PHE A 355 8.05 10.65 -10.88
CA PHE A 355 7.07 10.20 -11.88
C PHE A 355 6.91 11.17 -13.06
N THR A 356 7.17 12.48 -12.86
CA THR A 356 7.06 13.49 -13.94
C THR A 356 8.27 13.46 -14.87
N ASN A 357 9.40 12.90 -14.44
CA ASN A 357 10.66 12.84 -15.18
C ASN A 357 10.96 11.45 -15.80
N ALA A 358 10.07 10.47 -15.64
CA ALA A 358 10.16 9.13 -16.22
C ALA A 358 9.21 8.97 -17.41
#